data_0c88aeba214ee6c296eaea3cb2d7ea12
#
_entry.id   0c88aeba214ee6c296eaea3cb2d7ea12
#
_cell.length_a   1.000
_cell.length_b   1.000
_cell.length_c   1.000
_cell.angle_alpha   90.00
_cell.angle_beta   90.00
_cell.angle_gamma   90.00
#
_symmetry.space_group_name_H-M   'P 1'
#
loop_
_entity.id
_entity.type
_entity.pdbx_description
1 polymer ?
#
loop_
_entity_poly.entity_id
_entity_poly.type
_entity_poly.pdbx_seq_one_letter_code
_entity_poly.pdbx_strand_id
1 'polypeptide(L)'
;VGADLVGKVEQGIPEDDPRNPATVADNVGDNVGDVAGMGADLFESYVGSIIATVALAIVGSSTLGGSTEELDLILFPLLVASIGIFSSIIGTFLVRTGEGANMGRLLWSLRTGIFSAGALVLIGTAALVLSMGLDFKLFWVVLTGLLAGQLIGSASEYYTSYEYSPTKKLAE
;
A
#
# COMPACT_ATOMS: atom_id res chain seq x y z
N VAL A 1 12.86 7.84 19.68
CA VAL A 1 13.93 6.80 19.58
C VAL A 1 15.18 7.26 20.30
N GLY A 2 15.83 8.38 19.92
CA GLY A 2 17.11 8.79 20.53
C GLY A 2 17.04 9.04 22.03
N ALA A 3 16.00 9.70 22.52
CA ALA A 3 15.83 9.98 23.95
C ALA A 3 15.53 8.72 24.76
N ASP A 4 14.83 7.74 24.18
CA ASP A 4 14.57 6.45 24.81
C ASP A 4 15.88 5.63 24.91
N LEU A 5 16.69 5.61 23.85
CA LEU A 5 18.01 4.97 23.86
C LEU A 5 18.98 5.60 24.86
N VAL A 6 18.96 6.92 25.03
CA VAL A 6 19.76 7.60 26.07
C VAL A 6 19.31 7.14 27.46
N GLY A 7 18.04 7.03 27.72
CA GLY A 7 17.50 6.50 28.97
C GLY A 7 18.00 5.08 29.26
N LYS A 8 18.04 4.22 28.22
CA LYS A 8 18.56 2.86 28.31
C LYS A 8 20.07 2.82 28.62
N VAL A 9 20.87 3.61 27.90
CA VAL A 9 22.34 3.58 28.00
C VAL A 9 22.84 4.29 29.25
N GLU A 10 22.30 5.47 29.57
CA GLU A 10 22.82 6.30 30.68
C GLU A 10 22.14 6.01 32.02
N GLN A 11 20.84 5.72 32.02
CA GLN A 11 20.06 5.54 33.24
C GLN A 11 19.75 4.07 33.54
N GLY A 12 20.10 3.14 32.67
CA GLY A 12 19.81 1.73 32.83
C GLY A 12 18.30 1.40 32.87
N ILE A 13 17.48 2.27 32.29
CA ILE A 13 16.03 2.05 32.14
C ILE A 13 15.83 1.17 30.92
N PRO A 14 15.03 0.07 30.98
CA PRO A 14 14.72 -0.72 29.81
C PRO A 14 14.12 0.12 28.70
N GLU A 15 14.35 -0.27 27.45
CA GLU A 15 13.70 0.31 26.28
C GLU A 15 12.19 0.16 26.41
N ASP A 16 11.42 1.16 25.97
CA ASP A 16 9.96 1.20 26.07
C ASP A 16 9.40 1.17 27.51
N ASP A 17 10.20 1.51 28.52
CA ASP A 17 9.71 1.57 29.88
C ASP A 17 8.75 2.77 30.08
N PRO A 18 7.54 2.54 30.61
CA PRO A 18 6.55 3.60 30.80
C PRO A 18 6.97 4.69 31.79
N ARG A 19 8.02 4.48 32.56
CA ARG A 19 8.61 5.50 33.45
C ARG A 19 9.42 6.54 32.68
N ASN A 20 9.83 6.25 31.45
CA ASN A 20 10.56 7.19 30.60
C ASN A 20 9.57 8.02 29.80
N PRO A 21 9.46 9.35 30.02
CA PRO A 21 8.53 10.19 29.26
C PRO A 21 8.89 10.24 27.77
N ALA A 22 10.13 9.91 27.37
CA ALA A 22 10.53 9.79 25.97
C ALA A 22 9.81 8.65 25.25
N THR A 23 9.45 7.57 25.92
CA THR A 23 8.64 6.47 25.37
C THR A 23 7.27 6.96 24.91
N VAL A 24 6.62 7.84 25.70
CA VAL A 24 5.32 8.42 25.32
C VAL A 24 5.48 9.32 24.09
N ALA A 25 6.55 10.13 24.03
CA ALA A 25 6.83 11.00 22.89
C ALA A 25 7.14 10.20 21.63
N ASP A 26 7.85 9.07 21.75
CA ASP A 26 8.16 8.15 20.66
C ASP A 26 6.89 7.53 20.08
N ASN A 27 6.04 6.95 20.93
CA ASN A 27 4.75 6.40 20.51
C ASN A 27 3.82 7.42 19.85
N VAL A 28 3.80 8.67 20.34
CA VAL A 28 3.03 9.75 19.70
C VAL A 28 3.65 10.10 18.36
N GLY A 29 4.99 10.18 18.27
CA GLY A 29 5.72 10.44 17.04
C GLY A 29 5.45 9.40 15.96
N ASP A 30 5.45 8.12 16.31
CA ASP A 30 5.13 7.01 15.40
C ASP A 30 3.69 7.12 14.87
N ASN A 31 2.72 7.42 15.75
CA ASN A 31 1.32 7.59 15.31
C ASN A 31 1.13 8.82 14.40
N VAL A 32 1.84 9.91 14.65
CA VAL A 32 1.76 11.12 13.82
C VAL A 32 2.56 10.95 12.54
N GLY A 33 3.78 10.44 12.61
CA GLY A 33 4.68 10.30 11.47
C GLY A 33 4.31 9.11 10.59
N ASP A 34 4.30 7.92 11.16
CA ASP A 34 4.20 6.68 10.38
C ASP A 34 2.75 6.32 10.02
N VAL A 35 1.77 6.72 10.82
CA VAL A 35 0.36 6.45 10.49
C VAL A 35 -0.28 7.62 9.77
N ALA A 36 -0.34 8.80 10.39
CA ALA A 36 -1.04 9.94 9.79
C ALA A 36 -0.24 10.58 8.64
N GLY A 37 1.08 10.78 8.81
CA GLY A 37 1.95 11.38 7.80
C GLY A 37 2.07 10.50 6.57
N MET A 38 2.35 9.22 6.74
CA MET A 38 2.42 8.26 5.63
C MET A 38 1.06 8.08 4.95
N GLY A 39 -0.03 8.13 5.71
CA GLY A 39 -1.38 8.12 5.14
C GLY A 39 -1.63 9.31 4.20
N ALA A 40 -1.14 10.50 4.54
CA ALA A 40 -1.22 11.69 3.70
C ALA A 40 -0.39 11.54 2.41
N ASP A 41 0.85 11.02 2.50
CA ASP A 41 1.70 10.74 1.34
C ASP A 41 1.08 9.74 0.37
N LEU A 42 0.50 8.67 0.91
CA LEU A 42 -0.20 7.66 0.10
C LEU A 42 -1.45 8.24 -0.58
N PHE A 43 -2.18 9.11 0.10
CA PHE A 43 -3.32 9.81 -0.49
C PHE A 43 -2.91 10.71 -1.65
N GLU A 44 -1.84 11.50 -1.49
CA GLU A 44 -1.30 12.35 -2.56
C GLU A 44 -0.88 11.53 -3.78
N SER A 45 -0.12 10.46 -3.56
CA SER A 45 0.33 9.55 -4.63
C SER A 45 -0.84 8.86 -5.33
N TYR A 46 -1.87 8.50 -4.58
CA TYR A 46 -3.09 7.88 -5.13
C TYR A 46 -3.84 8.83 -6.03
N VAL A 47 -4.08 10.06 -5.57
CA VAL A 47 -4.74 11.12 -6.36
C VAL A 47 -3.92 11.47 -7.59
N GLY A 48 -2.59 11.64 -7.45
CA GLY A 48 -1.69 11.90 -8.58
C GLY A 48 -1.73 10.81 -9.64
N SER A 49 -1.79 9.55 -9.23
CA SER A 49 -1.91 8.40 -10.14
C SER A 49 -3.24 8.39 -10.91
N ILE A 50 -4.34 8.74 -10.24
CA ILE A 50 -5.67 8.86 -10.88
C ILE A 50 -5.63 9.99 -11.93
N ILE A 51 -5.13 11.17 -11.56
CA ILE A 51 -5.04 12.32 -12.46
C ILE A 51 -4.19 11.98 -13.69
N ALA A 52 -3.03 11.37 -13.49
CA ALA A 52 -2.14 10.97 -14.59
C ALA A 52 -2.83 9.96 -15.54
N THR A 53 -3.54 8.99 -14.99
CA THR A 53 -4.23 7.97 -15.80
C THR A 53 -5.41 8.57 -16.57
N VAL A 54 -6.17 9.46 -15.95
CA VAL A 54 -7.26 10.20 -16.63
C VAL A 54 -6.70 11.08 -17.75
N ALA A 55 -5.60 11.79 -17.51
CA ALA A 55 -4.96 12.60 -18.53
C ALA A 55 -4.51 11.76 -19.74
N LEU A 56 -3.94 10.58 -19.49
CA LEU A 56 -3.56 9.63 -20.55
C LEU A 56 -4.79 9.10 -21.30
N ALA A 57 -5.91 8.84 -20.61
CA ALA A 57 -7.15 8.41 -21.22
C ALA A 57 -7.71 9.48 -22.17
N ILE A 58 -7.70 10.75 -21.78
CA ILE A 58 -8.12 11.89 -22.61
C ILE A 58 -7.27 12.00 -23.88
N VAL A 59 -5.94 11.90 -23.74
CA VAL A 59 -5.03 11.95 -24.90
C VAL A 59 -5.24 10.75 -25.82
N GLY A 60 -5.42 9.56 -25.24
CA GLY A 60 -5.68 8.32 -25.99
C GLY A 60 -7.00 8.37 -26.75
N SER A 61 -8.05 8.87 -26.15
CA SER A 61 -9.37 8.98 -26.77
C SER A 61 -9.40 9.97 -27.94
N SER A 62 -8.73 11.11 -27.80
CA SER A 62 -8.65 12.12 -28.86
C SER A 62 -7.96 11.60 -30.15
N THR A 63 -7.11 10.59 -30.02
CA THR A 63 -6.45 9.94 -31.19
C THR A 63 -7.29 8.86 -31.84
N LEU A 64 -8.32 8.35 -31.16
CA LEU A 64 -9.18 7.26 -31.62
C LEU A 64 -10.51 7.72 -32.24
N GLY A 65 -10.80 9.04 -32.26
CA GLY A 65 -11.90 9.65 -33.02
C GLY A 65 -13.28 9.60 -32.35
N GLY A 66 -13.39 10.21 -31.18
CA GLY A 66 -14.64 10.75 -30.61
C GLY A 66 -15.90 9.87 -30.67
N SER A 67 -15.99 8.85 -29.84
CA SER A 67 -17.20 8.03 -29.67
C SER A 67 -17.61 7.95 -28.18
N THR A 68 -18.74 7.35 -27.90
CA THR A 68 -19.22 7.04 -26.54
C THR A 68 -18.17 6.31 -25.69
N GLU A 69 -17.24 5.61 -26.33
CA GLU A 69 -16.10 4.94 -25.69
C GLU A 69 -15.09 5.90 -25.05
N GLU A 70 -15.07 7.18 -25.43
CA GLU A 70 -14.21 8.20 -24.82
C GLU A 70 -14.54 8.41 -23.34
N LEU A 71 -15.82 8.56 -23.03
CA LEU A 71 -16.26 8.80 -21.65
C LEU A 71 -15.96 7.58 -20.76
N ASP A 72 -16.14 6.39 -21.31
CA ASP A 72 -15.89 5.13 -20.60
C ASP A 72 -14.42 4.94 -20.28
N LEU A 73 -13.51 5.30 -21.21
CA LEU A 73 -12.06 5.28 -20.97
C LEU A 73 -11.62 6.29 -19.91
N ILE A 74 -12.25 7.47 -19.86
CA ILE A 74 -11.95 8.50 -18.86
C ILE A 74 -12.48 8.08 -17.46
N LEU A 75 -13.65 7.44 -17.43
CA LEU A 75 -14.25 6.96 -16.17
C LEU A 75 -13.58 5.70 -15.63
N PHE A 76 -12.97 4.90 -16.47
CA PHE A 76 -12.36 3.63 -16.10
C PHE A 76 -11.34 3.74 -14.93
N PRO A 77 -10.36 4.67 -14.93
CA PRO A 77 -9.43 4.82 -13.81
C PRO A 77 -10.13 5.17 -12.50
N LEU A 78 -11.16 6.01 -12.52
CA LEU A 78 -11.94 6.38 -11.33
C LEU A 78 -12.71 5.19 -10.77
N LEU A 79 -13.30 4.37 -11.64
CA LEU A 79 -14.01 3.17 -11.23
C LEU A 79 -13.08 2.10 -10.67
N VAL A 80 -11.91 1.89 -11.30
CA VAL A 80 -10.87 0.99 -10.78
C VAL A 80 -10.37 1.48 -9.41
N ALA A 81 -10.15 2.79 -9.26
CA ALA A 81 -9.78 3.38 -7.98
C ALA A 81 -10.85 3.14 -6.90
N SER A 82 -12.12 3.30 -7.25
CA SER A 82 -13.24 3.01 -6.34
C SER A 82 -13.28 1.54 -5.93
N ILE A 83 -13.12 0.61 -6.88
CA ILE A 83 -13.00 -0.82 -6.60
C ILE A 83 -11.81 -1.08 -5.66
N GLY A 84 -10.69 -0.38 -5.86
CA GLY A 84 -9.51 -0.47 -5.01
C GLY A 84 -9.80 -0.11 -3.56
N ILE A 85 -10.54 0.96 -3.32
CA ILE A 85 -10.93 1.39 -1.96
C ILE A 85 -11.79 0.32 -1.28
N PHE A 86 -12.84 -0.17 -1.94
CA PHE A 86 -13.68 -1.22 -1.37
C PHE A 86 -12.91 -2.52 -1.12
N SER A 87 -12.05 -2.91 -2.05
CA SER A 87 -11.19 -4.10 -1.93
C SER A 87 -10.21 -3.97 -0.76
N SER A 88 -9.64 -2.80 -0.55
CA SER A 88 -8.77 -2.48 0.58
C SER A 88 -9.52 -2.61 1.91
N ILE A 89 -10.72 -2.05 2.02
CA ILE A 89 -11.55 -2.14 3.22
C ILE A 89 -11.86 -3.61 3.54
N ILE A 90 -12.23 -4.40 2.54
CA ILE A 90 -12.46 -5.84 2.72
C ILE A 90 -11.17 -6.54 3.15
N GLY A 91 -10.04 -6.20 2.51
CA GLY A 91 -8.72 -6.74 2.82
C GLY A 91 -8.31 -6.53 4.28
N THR A 92 -8.63 -5.39 4.88
CA THR A 92 -8.31 -5.12 6.29
C THR A 92 -9.00 -6.08 7.26
N PHE A 93 -10.21 -6.55 6.95
CA PHE A 93 -10.91 -7.53 7.79
C PHE A 93 -10.28 -8.94 7.74
N LEU A 94 -9.45 -9.21 6.74
CA LEU A 94 -8.73 -10.47 6.61
C LEU A 94 -7.39 -10.46 7.36
N VAL A 95 -6.88 -9.28 7.72
CA VAL A 95 -5.68 -9.14 8.54
C VAL A 95 -6.04 -9.47 9.99
N ARG A 96 -5.61 -10.64 10.45
CA ARG A 96 -5.85 -11.11 11.83
C ARG A 96 -4.56 -11.65 12.43
N THR A 97 -4.21 -11.13 13.60
CA THR A 97 -3.08 -11.59 14.40
C THR A 97 -3.53 -11.82 15.83
N GLY A 98 -2.94 -12.81 16.51
CA GLY A 98 -3.16 -13.04 17.94
C GLY A 98 -2.13 -12.31 18.79
N GLU A 99 -2.44 -12.12 20.07
CA GLU A 99 -1.50 -11.57 21.04
C GLU A 99 -0.23 -12.43 21.12
N GLY A 100 0.95 -11.77 21.11
CA GLY A 100 2.25 -12.46 21.13
C GLY A 100 2.71 -13.05 19.79
N ALA A 101 2.17 -12.59 18.67
CA ALA A 101 2.62 -13.02 17.35
C ALA A 101 4.07 -12.57 17.07
N ASN A 102 4.90 -13.49 16.56
CA ASN A 102 6.24 -13.16 16.09
C ASN A 102 6.19 -12.23 14.87
N MET A 103 7.25 -11.41 14.66
CA MET A 103 7.35 -10.48 13.53
C MET A 103 7.01 -11.13 12.18
N GLY A 104 7.49 -12.35 11.91
CA GLY A 104 7.17 -13.08 10.69
C GLY A 104 5.67 -13.38 10.53
N ARG A 105 4.93 -13.63 11.62
CA ARG A 105 3.47 -13.81 11.58
C ARG A 105 2.73 -12.50 11.28
N LEU A 106 3.22 -11.39 11.83
CA LEU A 106 2.68 -10.06 11.55
C LEU A 106 2.82 -9.72 10.07
N LEU A 107 4.02 -9.89 9.51
CA LEU A 107 4.30 -9.66 8.08
C LEU A 107 3.42 -10.56 7.18
N TRP A 108 3.26 -11.83 7.52
CA TRP A 108 2.39 -12.74 6.77
C TRP A 108 0.92 -12.34 6.80
N SER A 109 0.44 -11.89 7.96
CA SER A 109 -0.94 -11.40 8.10
C SER A 109 -1.20 -10.17 7.24
N LEU A 110 -0.26 -9.20 7.25
CA LEU A 110 -0.33 -8.02 6.38
C LEU A 110 -0.30 -8.41 4.89
N ARG A 111 0.59 -9.32 4.50
CA ARG A 111 0.65 -9.84 3.12
C ARG A 111 -0.67 -10.49 2.68
N THR A 112 -1.31 -11.26 3.58
CA THR A 112 -2.62 -11.86 3.28
C THR A 112 -3.67 -10.80 2.95
N GLY A 113 -3.70 -9.68 3.71
CA GLY A 113 -4.58 -8.55 3.42
C GLY A 113 -4.30 -7.93 2.05
N ILE A 114 -3.01 -7.69 1.73
CA ILE A 114 -2.59 -7.10 0.46
C ILE A 114 -2.94 -8.01 -0.72
N PHE A 115 -2.61 -9.31 -0.64
CA PHE A 115 -2.92 -10.26 -1.72
C PHE A 115 -4.43 -10.43 -1.93
N SER A 116 -5.20 -10.48 -0.85
CA SER A 116 -6.66 -10.60 -0.96
C SER A 116 -7.30 -9.34 -1.56
N ALA A 117 -6.85 -8.15 -1.16
CA ALA A 117 -7.28 -6.90 -1.77
C ALA A 117 -6.90 -6.85 -3.25
N GLY A 118 -5.67 -7.24 -3.61
CA GLY A 118 -5.22 -7.32 -5.00
C GLY A 118 -6.08 -8.29 -5.85
N ALA A 119 -6.40 -9.46 -5.32
CA ALA A 119 -7.28 -10.41 -6.00
C ALA A 119 -8.69 -9.84 -6.22
N LEU A 120 -9.26 -9.15 -5.22
CA LEU A 120 -10.55 -8.49 -5.35
C LEU A 120 -10.53 -7.37 -6.39
N VAL A 121 -9.47 -6.57 -6.44
CA VAL A 121 -9.28 -5.55 -7.48
C VAL A 121 -9.26 -6.18 -8.87
N LEU A 122 -8.57 -7.29 -9.07
CA LEU A 122 -8.51 -7.96 -10.37
C LEU A 122 -9.89 -8.51 -10.77
N ILE A 123 -10.62 -9.14 -9.84
CA ILE A 123 -11.97 -9.63 -10.10
C ILE A 123 -12.91 -8.47 -10.44
N GLY A 124 -12.85 -7.39 -9.66
CA GLY A 124 -13.66 -6.19 -9.89
C GLY A 124 -13.31 -5.52 -11.22
N THR A 125 -12.04 -5.40 -11.57
CA THR A 125 -11.59 -4.84 -12.85
C THR A 125 -12.02 -5.70 -14.03
N ALA A 126 -11.93 -7.04 -13.93
CA ALA A 126 -12.41 -7.93 -14.97
C ALA A 126 -13.93 -7.76 -15.21
N ALA A 127 -14.71 -7.73 -14.12
CA ALA A 127 -16.15 -7.48 -14.20
C ALA A 127 -16.48 -6.10 -14.80
N LEU A 128 -15.69 -5.07 -14.42
CA LEU A 128 -15.86 -3.72 -14.95
C LEU A 128 -15.59 -3.66 -16.45
N VAL A 129 -14.47 -4.21 -16.92
CA VAL A 129 -14.11 -4.26 -18.35
C VAL A 129 -15.17 -4.96 -19.16
N LEU A 130 -15.70 -6.10 -18.67
CA LEU A 130 -16.75 -6.84 -19.34
C LEU A 130 -18.10 -6.09 -19.36
N SER A 131 -18.44 -5.40 -18.28
CA SER A 131 -19.71 -4.67 -18.18
C SER A 131 -19.73 -3.40 -19.02
N MET A 132 -18.60 -2.73 -19.18
CA MET A 132 -18.45 -1.54 -20.02
C MET A 132 -18.18 -1.88 -21.50
N GLY A 133 -17.94 -3.14 -21.83
CA GLY A 133 -17.61 -3.56 -23.20
C GLY A 133 -16.24 -3.06 -23.69
N LEU A 134 -15.34 -2.72 -22.77
CA LEU A 134 -14.00 -2.22 -23.08
C LEU A 134 -13.07 -3.35 -23.53
N ASP A 135 -11.96 -2.98 -24.23
CA ASP A 135 -10.95 -3.96 -24.65
C ASP A 135 -10.31 -4.65 -23.42
N PHE A 136 -10.36 -5.97 -23.41
CA PHE A 136 -9.79 -6.78 -22.33
C PHE A 136 -8.28 -6.57 -22.10
N LYS A 137 -7.60 -5.87 -23.01
CA LYS A 137 -6.23 -5.42 -22.82
C LYS A 137 -6.05 -4.52 -21.59
N LEU A 138 -7.08 -3.74 -21.23
CA LEU A 138 -7.06 -2.90 -20.02
C LEU A 138 -6.91 -3.73 -18.74
N PHE A 139 -7.53 -4.90 -18.69
CA PHE A 139 -7.32 -5.85 -17.57
C PHE A 139 -5.85 -6.26 -17.45
N TRP A 140 -5.20 -6.59 -18.57
CA TRP A 140 -3.79 -6.98 -18.56
C TRP A 140 -2.87 -5.84 -18.12
N VAL A 141 -3.20 -4.60 -18.45
CA VAL A 141 -2.46 -3.41 -17.98
C VAL A 141 -2.54 -3.31 -16.46
N VAL A 142 -3.74 -3.43 -15.88
CA VAL A 142 -3.93 -3.38 -14.42
C VAL A 142 -3.21 -4.54 -13.74
N LEU A 143 -3.33 -5.76 -14.28
CA LEU A 143 -2.62 -6.93 -13.76
C LEU A 143 -1.10 -6.73 -13.77
N THR A 144 -0.54 -6.23 -14.86
CA THR A 144 0.89 -5.98 -14.98
C THR A 144 1.37 -4.94 -13.98
N GLY A 145 0.61 -3.85 -13.81
CA GLY A 145 0.90 -2.82 -12.82
C GLY A 145 0.87 -3.36 -11.39
N LEU A 146 -0.12 -4.18 -11.07
CA LEU A 146 -0.25 -4.80 -9.76
C LEU A 146 0.91 -5.77 -9.47
N LEU A 147 1.28 -6.60 -10.44
CA LEU A 147 2.42 -7.52 -10.32
C LEU A 147 3.75 -6.75 -10.16
N ALA A 148 3.94 -5.69 -10.95
CA ALA A 148 5.13 -4.84 -10.83
C ALA A 148 5.23 -4.19 -9.45
N GLY A 149 4.13 -3.62 -8.94
CA GLY A 149 4.07 -3.03 -7.59
C GLY A 149 4.37 -4.07 -6.52
N GLN A 150 3.84 -5.28 -6.64
CA GLN A 150 4.08 -6.37 -5.69
C GLN A 150 5.55 -6.83 -5.71
N LEU A 151 6.18 -6.90 -6.88
CA LEU A 151 7.60 -7.25 -7.00
C LEU A 151 8.50 -6.16 -6.39
N ILE A 152 8.20 -4.89 -6.66
CA ILE A 152 8.94 -3.75 -6.09
C ILE A 152 8.79 -3.74 -4.56
N GLY A 153 7.57 -3.91 -4.04
CA GLY A 153 7.32 -3.98 -2.61
C GLY A 153 8.06 -5.13 -1.93
N SER A 154 8.05 -6.31 -2.55
CA SER A 154 8.78 -7.49 -2.03
C SER A 154 10.30 -7.31 -2.07
N ALA A 155 10.82 -6.67 -3.12
CA ALA A 155 12.24 -6.36 -3.22
C ALA A 155 12.64 -5.32 -2.16
N SER A 156 11.84 -4.27 -1.98
CA SER A 156 12.05 -3.26 -0.94
C SER A 156 12.08 -3.91 0.45
N GLU A 157 11.09 -4.74 0.76
CA GLU A 157 11.04 -5.46 2.04
C GLU A 157 12.29 -6.35 2.25
N TYR A 158 12.74 -7.05 1.22
CA TYR A 158 13.93 -7.90 1.32
C TYR A 158 15.18 -7.11 1.71
N TYR A 159 15.34 -5.90 1.19
CA TYR A 159 16.51 -5.07 1.46
C TYR A 159 16.40 -4.21 2.72
N THR A 160 15.20 -3.97 3.25
CA THR A 160 14.98 -3.06 4.39
C THR A 160 14.57 -3.77 5.67
N SER A 161 13.97 -4.95 5.58
CA SER A 161 13.51 -5.68 6.76
C SER A 161 14.66 -6.33 7.53
N TYR A 162 14.60 -6.23 8.86
CA TYR A 162 15.54 -6.88 9.79
C TYR A 162 15.54 -8.42 9.69
N GLU A 163 14.49 -9.03 9.17
CA GLU A 163 14.38 -10.49 9.03
C GLU A 163 15.39 -11.05 8.02
N TYR A 164 15.82 -10.25 7.05
CA TYR A 164 16.65 -10.69 5.93
C TYR A 164 18.14 -10.37 6.08
N SER A 165 18.95 -11.17 5.42
CA SER A 165 20.41 -11.10 5.44
C SER A 165 21.02 -9.73 5.07
N PRO A 166 20.52 -8.96 4.09
CA PRO A 166 21.15 -7.68 3.76
C PRO A 166 21.18 -6.70 4.93
N THR A 167 20.08 -6.56 5.66
CA THR A 167 19.98 -5.65 6.81
C THR A 167 20.83 -6.15 7.99
N LYS A 168 20.83 -7.45 8.24
CA LYS A 168 21.65 -8.05 9.30
C LYS A 168 23.15 -7.81 9.10
N LYS A 169 23.62 -7.94 7.85
CA LYS A 169 25.04 -7.70 7.51
C LYS A 169 25.48 -6.24 7.62
N LEU A 170 24.54 -5.30 7.56
CA LEU A 170 24.81 -3.88 7.77
C LEU A 170 24.90 -3.53 9.27
N ALA A 171 24.24 -4.32 10.12
CA ALA A 171 24.21 -4.11 11.56
C ALA A 171 25.38 -4.80 12.29
N GLU A 172 26.09 -5.73 11.64
CA GLU A 172 27.34 -6.38 12.12
C GLU A 172 28.57 -5.54 11.78
#